data_a6aff27e99406878bcf9a84595a496af
#
_entry.id   a6aff27e99406878bcf9a84595a496af
#
_cell.length_a   1.000
_cell.length_b   1.000
_cell.length_c   1.000
_cell.angle_alpha   90.00
_cell.angle_beta   90.00
_cell.angle_gamma   90.00
#
_symmetry.space_group_name_H-M   'P 1'
#
loop_
_entity.id
_entity.type
_entity.pdbx_description
1 polymer ?
#
loop_
_entity_poly.entity_id
_entity_poly.type
_entity_poly.pdbx_seq_one_letter_code
_entity_poly.pdbx_strand_id
1 'polypeptide(L)'
;MSTKSAILVDKLNVSFADNHVVKDLSFSVAAGESYGLVGESGSGKSTVLRVLAGLNRQWSGSIEIEGQPQPKRRDKAFHARVQMVFQDPYGSLHPKKTVDDTLAEPLAIHGLSDAERRIGRAMSEVGLPTAFRFRYPHQLSGGQRQRVAIARALVLEPSILLLDEPTSALDVSIQAEVLNLLVGLRKERRLTYILVSHDLAVVAHMCERLLVMQFGRGVEEMSAQTLAARDPQTAYARQLLTASEGFKRG
;
A
#
# COMPACT_ATOMS: atom_id res chain seq x y z
N MET A 1 3.83 10.53 -25.28
CA MET A 1 2.60 10.84 -24.55
C MET A 1 3.02 11.06 -23.11
N SER A 2 2.78 12.26 -22.54
CA SER A 2 3.11 12.52 -21.13
C SER A 2 2.20 11.66 -20.25
N THR A 3 2.77 10.67 -19.58
CA THR A 3 2.01 9.82 -18.65
C THR A 3 1.53 10.69 -17.50
N LYS A 4 0.21 10.84 -17.37
CA LYS A 4 -0.39 11.68 -16.32
C LYS A 4 -0.02 11.11 -14.96
N SER A 5 0.59 11.93 -14.10
CA SER A 5 0.91 11.53 -12.73
C SER A 5 -0.38 11.24 -11.96
N ALA A 6 -0.45 10.06 -11.30
CA ALA A 6 -1.53 9.74 -10.38
C ALA A 6 -1.27 10.33 -9.00
N ILE A 7 0.01 10.38 -8.59
CA ILE A 7 0.44 10.94 -7.31
C ILE A 7 1.67 11.80 -7.56
N LEU A 8 1.63 13.05 -7.08
CA LEU A 8 2.79 13.95 -7.05
C LEU A 8 2.96 14.43 -5.61
N VAL A 9 4.15 14.25 -5.08
CA VAL A 9 4.57 14.72 -3.76
C VAL A 9 5.75 15.66 -3.96
N ASP A 10 5.65 16.88 -3.46
CA ASP A 10 6.74 17.87 -3.52
C ASP A 10 7.04 18.45 -2.14
N LYS A 11 8.29 18.29 -1.71
CA LYS A 11 8.86 18.78 -0.45
C LYS A 11 8.00 18.43 0.75
N LEU A 12 7.49 17.18 0.80
CA LEU A 12 6.73 16.70 1.94
C LEU A 12 7.58 16.69 3.20
N ASN A 13 7.08 17.38 4.24
CA ASN A 13 7.66 17.40 5.57
C ASN A 13 6.62 16.93 6.59
N VAL A 14 7.01 16.08 7.54
CA VAL A 14 6.16 15.59 8.63
C VAL A 14 6.92 15.62 9.93
N SER A 15 6.34 16.27 10.95
CA SER A 15 6.89 16.32 12.31
C SER A 15 5.84 15.86 13.32
N PHE A 16 6.30 15.17 14.37
CA PHE A 16 5.52 14.82 15.55
C PHE A 16 6.25 15.39 16.77
N ALA A 17 5.67 16.41 17.42
CA ALA A 17 6.36 17.22 18.42
C ALA A 17 7.73 17.68 17.87
N ASP A 18 8.82 17.34 18.55
CA ASP A 18 10.18 17.72 18.16
C ASP A 18 10.84 16.75 17.16
N ASN A 19 10.16 15.66 16.78
CA ASN A 19 10.73 14.66 15.88
C ASN A 19 10.32 14.92 14.42
N HIS A 20 11.27 15.33 13.58
CA HIS A 20 11.08 15.52 12.15
C HIS A 20 11.28 14.19 11.40
N VAL A 21 10.17 13.51 11.13
CA VAL A 21 10.13 12.13 10.63
C VAL A 21 10.28 12.05 9.11
N VAL A 22 9.68 12.99 8.34
CA VAL A 22 9.84 13.07 6.88
C VAL A 22 10.36 14.46 6.54
N LYS A 23 11.38 14.52 5.67
CA LYS A 23 12.18 15.73 5.42
C LYS A 23 12.35 15.97 3.93
N ASP A 24 11.68 17.00 3.41
CA ASP A 24 11.75 17.46 2.00
C ASP A 24 11.63 16.32 0.98
N LEU A 25 10.70 15.39 1.21
CA LEU A 25 10.51 14.24 0.37
C LEU A 25 9.72 14.63 -0.89
N SER A 26 10.27 14.33 -2.07
CA SER A 26 9.63 14.56 -3.36
C SER A 26 9.71 13.31 -4.22
N PHE A 27 8.58 12.91 -4.84
CA PHE A 27 8.50 11.82 -5.81
C PHE A 27 7.21 11.91 -6.62
N SER A 28 7.14 11.17 -7.72
CA SER A 28 5.93 11.06 -8.53
C SER A 28 5.65 9.62 -8.92
N VAL A 29 4.36 9.28 -9.03
CA VAL A 29 3.89 7.96 -9.45
C VAL A 29 2.93 8.13 -10.62
N ALA A 30 3.19 7.42 -11.72
CA ALA A 30 2.33 7.47 -12.89
C ALA A 30 1.02 6.68 -12.66
N ALA A 31 -0.02 6.97 -13.44
CA ALA A 31 -1.27 6.21 -13.38
C ALA A 31 -1.03 4.75 -13.81
N GLY A 32 -1.48 3.80 -12.98
CA GLY A 32 -1.29 2.36 -13.19
C GLY A 32 0.09 1.83 -12.83
N GLU A 33 1.01 2.69 -12.38
CA GLU A 33 2.34 2.30 -11.90
C GLU A 33 2.27 1.63 -10.51
N SER A 34 3.18 0.70 -10.26
CA SER A 34 3.50 0.20 -8.92
C SER A 34 4.84 0.77 -8.46
N TYR A 35 4.81 1.54 -7.39
CA TYR A 35 5.94 2.29 -6.86
C TYR A 35 6.29 1.84 -5.45
N GLY A 36 7.57 1.53 -5.20
CA GLY A 36 8.06 1.06 -3.91
C GLY A 36 8.63 2.19 -3.04
N LEU A 37 8.35 2.17 -1.75
CA LEU A 37 9.08 2.92 -0.72
C LEU A 37 9.83 1.92 0.16
N VAL A 38 11.15 1.95 0.14
CA VAL A 38 12.01 1.00 0.85
C VAL A 38 12.97 1.70 1.80
N GLY A 39 13.48 0.98 2.79
CA GLY A 39 14.43 1.50 3.78
C GLY A 39 14.23 0.83 5.14
N GLU A 40 15.12 1.07 6.07
CA GLU A 40 15.06 0.51 7.42
C GLU A 40 13.79 0.92 8.19
N SER A 41 13.50 0.18 9.27
CA SER A 41 12.43 0.56 10.21
C SER A 41 12.69 1.97 10.75
N GLY A 42 11.63 2.79 10.86
CA GLY A 42 11.76 4.17 11.32
C GLY A 42 12.22 5.18 10.25
N SER A 43 12.47 4.77 8.99
CA SER A 43 12.87 5.72 7.92
C SER A 43 11.74 6.65 7.44
N GLY A 44 10.50 6.49 7.92
CA GLY A 44 9.36 7.37 7.61
C GLY A 44 8.36 6.84 6.58
N LYS A 45 8.56 5.65 6.00
CA LYS A 45 7.72 5.07 4.92
C LYS A 45 6.23 5.01 5.24
N SER A 46 5.86 4.35 6.34
CA SER A 46 4.44 4.25 6.77
C SER A 46 3.85 5.61 7.12
N THR A 47 4.69 6.58 7.56
CA THR A 47 4.25 7.96 7.79
C THR A 47 3.85 8.61 6.48
N VAL A 48 4.64 8.43 5.40
CA VAL A 48 4.29 8.91 4.06
C VAL A 48 2.97 8.29 3.60
N LEU A 49 2.79 6.97 3.72
CA LEU A 49 1.53 6.32 3.36
C LEU A 49 0.33 6.89 4.14
N ARG A 50 0.48 7.08 5.45
CA ARG A 50 -0.58 7.65 6.30
C ARG A 50 -0.94 9.09 5.92
N VAL A 51 0.02 9.89 5.47
CA VAL A 51 -0.24 11.23 4.92
C VAL A 51 -1.01 11.13 3.61
N LEU A 52 -0.58 10.26 2.69
CA LEU A 52 -1.24 10.03 1.41
C LEU A 52 -2.66 9.48 1.60
N ALA A 53 -2.90 8.62 2.58
CA ALA A 53 -4.22 8.12 2.94
C ALA A 53 -5.13 9.16 3.63
N GLY A 54 -4.58 10.34 4.00
CA GLY A 54 -5.32 11.37 4.73
C GLY A 54 -5.50 11.08 6.23
N LEU A 55 -4.80 10.06 6.75
CA LEU A 55 -4.83 9.67 8.16
C LEU A 55 -3.96 10.57 9.04
N ASN A 56 -2.89 11.13 8.48
CA ASN A 56 -2.07 12.14 9.14
C ASN A 56 -2.28 13.50 8.46
N ARG A 57 -2.59 14.52 9.26
CA ARG A 57 -2.85 15.90 8.80
C ARG A 57 -1.72 16.87 9.13
N GLN A 58 -0.72 16.44 9.91
CA GLN A 58 0.43 17.25 10.32
C GLN A 58 1.56 17.10 9.30
N TRP A 59 1.46 17.83 8.19
CA TRP A 59 2.46 17.85 7.14
C TRP A 59 2.51 19.22 6.46
N SER A 60 3.61 19.51 5.76
CA SER A 60 3.80 20.65 4.86
C SER A 60 4.40 20.18 3.55
N GLY A 61 4.50 21.09 2.57
CA GLY A 61 4.80 20.77 1.18
C GLY A 61 3.52 20.68 0.35
N SER A 62 3.56 20.04 -0.82
CA SER A 62 2.39 19.84 -1.66
C SER A 62 2.18 18.37 -2.02
N ILE A 63 0.90 17.99 -2.16
CA ILE A 63 0.46 16.68 -2.62
C ILE A 63 -0.63 16.87 -3.64
N GLU A 64 -0.47 16.25 -4.81
CA GLU A 64 -1.51 16.14 -5.81
C GLU A 64 -1.89 14.68 -6.04
N ILE A 65 -3.17 14.42 -6.13
CA ILE A 65 -3.73 13.10 -6.49
C ILE A 65 -4.57 13.28 -7.75
N GLU A 66 -4.21 12.55 -8.81
CA GLU A 66 -4.86 12.61 -10.12
C GLU A 66 -4.94 14.05 -10.67
N GLY A 67 -3.89 14.85 -10.41
CA GLY A 67 -3.78 16.25 -10.82
C GLY A 67 -4.60 17.23 -9.98
N GLN A 68 -5.13 16.79 -8.83
CA GLN A 68 -5.87 17.65 -7.90
C GLN A 68 -5.05 17.91 -6.65
N PRO A 69 -4.74 19.17 -6.30
CA PRO A 69 -4.10 19.52 -5.05
C PRO A 69 -4.92 19.01 -3.85
N GLN A 70 -4.23 18.46 -2.87
CA GLN A 70 -4.89 17.80 -1.76
C GLN A 70 -4.87 18.64 -0.48
N PRO A 71 -6.05 18.97 0.11
CA PRO A 71 -6.12 19.61 1.41
C PRO A 71 -5.69 18.63 2.51
N LYS A 72 -5.36 19.15 3.70
CA LYS A 72 -5.00 18.31 4.87
C LYS A 72 -6.16 17.43 5.35
N ARG A 73 -7.39 17.89 5.21
CA ARG A 73 -8.61 17.10 5.50
C ARG A 73 -9.20 16.60 4.20
N ARG A 74 -9.23 15.30 4.04
CA ARG A 74 -9.78 14.62 2.87
C ARG A 74 -11.30 14.47 2.99
N ASP A 75 -11.99 14.46 1.86
CA ASP A 75 -13.43 14.23 1.77
C ASP A 75 -13.76 12.74 1.51
N LYS A 76 -15.04 12.43 1.46
CA LYS A 76 -15.51 11.08 1.13
C LYS A 76 -15.11 10.64 -0.27
N ALA A 77 -15.16 11.53 -1.24
CA ALA A 77 -14.82 11.20 -2.63
C ALA A 77 -13.34 10.80 -2.75
N PHE A 78 -12.45 11.49 -2.01
CA PHE A 78 -11.06 11.09 -1.90
C PHE A 78 -10.92 9.66 -1.33
N HIS A 79 -11.58 9.37 -0.19
CA HIS A 79 -11.48 8.06 0.46
C HIS A 79 -12.13 6.93 -0.37
N ALA A 80 -13.01 7.21 -1.32
CA ALA A 80 -13.47 6.20 -2.28
C ALA A 80 -12.36 5.83 -3.29
N ARG A 81 -11.54 6.80 -3.70
CA ARG A 81 -10.50 6.63 -4.74
C ARG A 81 -9.16 6.14 -4.19
N VAL A 82 -8.82 6.49 -2.96
CA VAL A 82 -7.55 6.15 -2.31
C VAL A 82 -7.84 5.26 -1.11
N GLN A 83 -7.44 4.01 -1.19
CA GLN A 83 -7.63 3.02 -0.13
C GLN A 83 -6.29 2.52 0.40
N MET A 84 -6.28 2.02 1.63
CA MET A 84 -5.07 1.53 2.28
C MET A 84 -5.28 0.13 2.83
N VAL A 85 -4.30 -0.74 2.57
CA VAL A 85 -4.16 -2.06 3.22
C VAL A 85 -3.06 -1.94 4.25
N PHE A 86 -3.39 -2.25 5.51
CA PHE A 86 -2.48 -2.13 6.64
C PHE A 86 -1.65 -3.40 6.85
N GLN A 87 -0.54 -3.25 7.53
CA GLN A 87 0.43 -4.30 7.86
C GLN A 87 -0.18 -5.45 8.69
N ASP A 88 -1.03 -5.11 9.67
CA ASP A 88 -1.65 -6.09 10.58
C ASP A 88 -3.08 -6.42 10.15
N PRO A 89 -3.32 -7.60 9.56
CA PRO A 89 -4.67 -8.03 9.21
C PRO A 89 -5.52 -8.36 10.44
N TYR A 90 -4.92 -8.68 11.59
CA TYR A 90 -5.65 -8.94 12.84
C TYR A 90 -6.23 -7.64 13.41
N GLY A 91 -5.40 -6.61 13.53
CA GLY A 91 -5.84 -5.28 13.99
C GLY A 91 -6.74 -4.55 12.99
N SER A 92 -6.72 -4.95 11.71
CA SER A 92 -7.55 -4.33 10.66
C SER A 92 -8.99 -4.81 10.63
N LEU A 93 -9.31 -5.98 11.18
CA LEU A 93 -10.64 -6.59 11.14
C LEU A 93 -11.27 -6.58 12.53
N HIS A 94 -12.50 -6.06 12.63
CA HIS A 94 -13.20 -6.05 13.91
C HIS A 94 -13.62 -7.48 14.31
N PRO A 95 -13.21 -8.00 15.49
CA PRO A 95 -13.36 -9.42 15.84
C PRO A 95 -14.80 -9.91 15.95
N LYS A 96 -15.75 -9.00 16.14
CA LYS A 96 -17.19 -9.30 16.28
C LYS A 96 -18.00 -9.01 15.01
N LYS A 97 -17.36 -8.64 13.91
CA LYS A 97 -18.01 -8.45 12.59
C LYS A 97 -17.71 -9.63 11.69
N THR A 98 -18.70 -10.08 10.94
CA THR A 98 -18.49 -11.05 9.87
C THR A 98 -17.70 -10.44 8.72
N VAL A 99 -17.24 -11.28 7.78
CA VAL A 99 -16.65 -10.81 6.52
C VAL A 99 -17.64 -9.91 5.78
N ASP A 100 -18.91 -10.33 5.73
CA ASP A 100 -19.97 -9.57 5.07
C ASP A 100 -20.14 -8.17 5.69
N ASP A 101 -20.29 -8.08 7.01
CA ASP A 101 -20.38 -6.81 7.72
C ASP A 101 -19.16 -5.91 7.45
N THR A 102 -17.97 -6.52 7.41
CA THR A 102 -16.70 -5.82 7.16
C THR A 102 -16.64 -5.22 5.75
N LEU A 103 -17.17 -5.94 4.76
CA LEU A 103 -17.19 -5.48 3.36
C LEU A 103 -18.36 -4.52 3.08
N ALA A 104 -19.48 -4.67 3.78
CA ALA A 104 -20.65 -3.79 3.66
C ALA A 104 -20.42 -2.41 4.26
N GLU A 105 -19.62 -2.30 5.33
CA GLU A 105 -19.39 -1.04 6.06
C GLU A 105 -18.88 0.12 5.17
N PRO A 106 -17.83 -0.04 4.34
CA PRO A 106 -17.40 1.00 3.42
C PRO A 106 -18.50 1.43 2.46
N LEU A 107 -19.29 0.49 1.94
CA LEU A 107 -20.40 0.78 1.03
C LEU A 107 -21.47 1.62 1.71
N ALA A 108 -21.85 1.26 2.91
CA ALA A 108 -22.83 2.00 3.71
C ALA A 108 -22.32 3.44 4.05
N ILE A 109 -21.05 3.58 4.44
CA ILE A 109 -20.43 4.88 4.70
C ILE A 109 -20.50 5.77 3.47
N HIS A 110 -20.25 5.22 2.28
CA HIS A 110 -20.25 5.95 1.01
C HIS A 110 -21.64 6.09 0.38
N GLY A 111 -22.67 5.44 0.95
CA GLY A 111 -24.03 5.45 0.41
C GLY A 111 -24.13 4.76 -0.95
N LEU A 112 -23.32 3.73 -1.18
CA LEU A 112 -23.31 2.98 -2.42
C LEU A 112 -24.39 1.88 -2.40
N SER A 113 -25.17 1.81 -3.45
CA SER A 113 -26.11 0.72 -3.73
C SER A 113 -25.39 -0.54 -4.22
N ASP A 114 -26.13 -1.62 -4.47
CA ASP A 114 -25.61 -2.90 -5.00
C ASP A 114 -24.57 -3.59 -4.11
N ALA A 115 -24.71 -3.47 -2.78
CA ALA A 115 -23.76 -4.06 -1.83
C ALA A 115 -23.52 -5.55 -2.10
N GLU A 116 -24.57 -6.31 -2.36
CA GLU A 116 -24.50 -7.75 -2.66
C GLU A 116 -23.56 -8.05 -3.84
N ARG A 117 -23.75 -7.35 -4.94
CA ARG A 117 -22.95 -7.51 -6.15
C ARG A 117 -21.48 -7.07 -5.92
N ARG A 118 -21.27 -5.95 -5.24
CA ARG A 118 -19.92 -5.42 -4.95
C ARG A 118 -19.15 -6.32 -4.01
N ILE A 119 -19.77 -6.82 -2.96
CA ILE A 119 -19.18 -7.77 -2.01
C ILE A 119 -18.82 -9.06 -2.72
N GLY A 120 -19.77 -9.64 -3.47
CA GLY A 120 -19.54 -10.88 -4.23
C GLY A 120 -18.37 -10.74 -5.20
N ARG A 121 -18.28 -9.61 -5.93
CA ARG A 121 -17.17 -9.31 -6.83
C ARG A 121 -15.84 -9.19 -6.08
N ALA A 122 -15.78 -8.39 -5.02
CA ALA A 122 -14.55 -8.19 -4.26
C ALA A 122 -14.04 -9.51 -3.64
N MET A 123 -14.91 -10.36 -3.12
CA MET A 123 -14.55 -11.69 -2.62
C MET A 123 -14.02 -12.60 -3.72
N SER A 124 -14.68 -12.65 -4.87
CA SER A 124 -14.24 -13.43 -6.03
C SER A 124 -12.84 -13.01 -6.49
N GLU A 125 -12.59 -11.69 -6.59
CA GLU A 125 -11.32 -11.13 -7.03
C GLU A 125 -10.15 -11.47 -6.09
N VAL A 126 -10.41 -11.61 -4.79
CA VAL A 126 -9.36 -12.04 -3.84
C VAL A 126 -9.34 -13.57 -3.64
N GLY A 127 -10.11 -14.32 -4.42
CA GLY A 127 -10.16 -15.79 -4.36
C GLY A 127 -10.76 -16.33 -3.07
N LEU A 128 -11.71 -15.62 -2.46
CA LEU A 128 -12.44 -16.09 -1.28
C LEU A 128 -13.80 -16.68 -1.68
N PRO A 129 -14.14 -17.93 -1.24
CA PRO A 129 -15.44 -18.51 -1.46
C PRO A 129 -16.56 -17.67 -0.84
N THR A 130 -17.70 -17.55 -1.52
CA THR A 130 -18.87 -16.80 -1.03
C THR A 130 -19.36 -17.29 0.34
N ALA A 131 -19.23 -18.59 0.63
CA ALA A 131 -19.56 -19.15 1.93
C ALA A 131 -18.78 -18.54 3.11
N PHE A 132 -17.65 -17.83 2.84
CA PHE A 132 -16.88 -17.17 3.87
C PHE A 132 -17.48 -15.86 4.36
N ARG A 133 -18.50 -15.33 3.69
CA ARG A 133 -19.19 -14.09 4.06
C ARG A 133 -19.64 -14.09 5.52
N PHE A 134 -20.14 -15.23 6.02
CA PHE A 134 -20.69 -15.36 7.37
C PHE A 134 -19.66 -15.77 8.43
N ARG A 135 -18.39 -15.90 8.05
CA ARG A 135 -17.32 -16.21 8.99
C ARG A 135 -16.85 -14.95 9.72
N TYR A 136 -16.44 -15.17 10.97
CA TYR A 136 -15.75 -14.17 11.79
C TYR A 136 -14.24 -14.25 11.57
N PRO A 137 -13.47 -13.18 11.86
CA PRO A 137 -12.02 -13.17 11.68
C PRO A 137 -11.29 -14.33 12.37
N HIS A 138 -11.72 -14.76 13.54
CA HIS A 138 -11.11 -15.89 14.27
C HIS A 138 -11.30 -17.25 13.57
N GLN A 139 -12.23 -17.34 12.60
CA GLN A 139 -12.47 -18.55 11.80
C GLN A 139 -11.68 -18.56 10.48
N LEU A 140 -10.81 -17.58 10.27
CA LEU A 140 -10.02 -17.41 9.07
C LEU A 140 -8.53 -17.59 9.36
N SER A 141 -7.78 -18.17 8.40
CA SER A 141 -6.32 -18.17 8.44
C SER A 141 -5.74 -16.76 8.26
N GLY A 142 -4.45 -16.56 8.54
CA GLY A 142 -3.77 -15.29 8.35
C GLY A 142 -3.90 -14.77 6.90
N GLY A 143 -3.63 -15.62 5.91
CA GLY A 143 -3.79 -15.27 4.50
C GLY A 143 -5.23 -14.97 4.08
N GLN A 144 -6.20 -15.70 4.64
CA GLN A 144 -7.62 -15.41 4.39
C GLN A 144 -8.03 -14.05 4.99
N ARG A 145 -7.57 -13.71 6.20
CA ARG A 145 -7.78 -12.36 6.78
C ARG A 145 -7.17 -11.27 5.93
N GLN A 146 -5.96 -11.48 5.42
CA GLN A 146 -5.31 -10.54 4.53
C GLN A 146 -6.11 -10.34 3.25
N ARG A 147 -6.63 -11.42 2.65
CA ARG A 147 -7.51 -11.34 1.48
C ARG A 147 -8.80 -10.57 1.79
N VAL A 148 -9.39 -10.71 2.98
CA VAL A 148 -10.54 -9.90 3.43
C VAL A 148 -10.17 -8.43 3.56
N ALA A 149 -8.99 -8.10 4.13
CA ALA A 149 -8.53 -6.72 4.23
C ALA A 149 -8.31 -6.08 2.85
N ILE A 150 -7.77 -6.84 1.89
CA ILE A 150 -7.65 -6.41 0.48
C ILE A 150 -9.04 -6.22 -0.14
N ALA A 151 -9.96 -7.19 0.00
CA ALA A 151 -11.33 -7.10 -0.52
C ALA A 151 -12.06 -5.86 0.02
N ARG A 152 -11.90 -5.55 1.31
CA ARG A 152 -12.46 -4.34 1.92
C ARG A 152 -11.97 -3.05 1.26
N ALA A 153 -10.70 -2.99 0.91
CA ALA A 153 -10.15 -1.86 0.17
C ALA A 153 -10.70 -1.80 -1.27
N LEU A 154 -10.89 -2.95 -1.91
CA LEU A 154 -11.33 -3.04 -3.31
C LEU A 154 -12.83 -2.82 -3.52
N VAL A 155 -13.67 -3.01 -2.48
CA VAL A 155 -15.14 -2.94 -2.61
C VAL A 155 -15.65 -1.57 -3.04
N LEU A 156 -14.86 -0.51 -2.77
CA LEU A 156 -15.12 0.86 -3.22
C LEU A 156 -14.65 1.13 -4.66
N GLU A 157 -13.99 0.18 -5.31
CA GLU A 157 -13.39 0.31 -6.64
C GLU A 157 -12.40 1.50 -6.74
N PRO A 158 -11.37 1.54 -5.88
CA PRO A 158 -10.42 2.63 -5.85
C PRO A 158 -9.57 2.68 -7.12
N SER A 159 -8.96 3.84 -7.42
CA SER A 159 -7.92 3.99 -8.44
C SER A 159 -6.50 3.85 -7.88
N ILE A 160 -6.33 4.10 -6.58
CA ILE A 160 -5.05 4.07 -5.88
C ILE A 160 -5.15 3.17 -4.65
N LEU A 161 -4.19 2.26 -4.51
CA LEU A 161 -4.07 1.38 -3.36
C LEU A 161 -2.71 1.57 -2.68
N LEU A 162 -2.74 1.94 -1.41
CA LEU A 162 -1.59 2.12 -0.55
C LEU A 162 -1.38 0.83 0.26
N LEU A 163 -0.23 0.20 0.13
CA LEU A 163 0.10 -1.10 0.70
C LEU A 163 1.20 -0.93 1.75
N ASP A 164 0.86 -0.98 3.03
CA ASP A 164 1.81 -0.88 4.13
C ASP A 164 2.20 -2.29 4.60
N GLU A 165 3.32 -2.80 4.12
CA GLU A 165 3.84 -4.14 4.43
C GLU A 165 2.78 -5.26 4.35
N PRO A 166 2.05 -5.42 3.24
CA PRO A 166 0.81 -6.19 3.18
C PRO A 166 0.98 -7.70 3.41
N THR A 167 2.21 -8.20 3.53
CA THR A 167 2.49 -9.63 3.68
C THR A 167 3.47 -9.95 4.79
N SER A 168 3.96 -8.97 5.57
CA SER A 168 5.01 -9.15 6.57
C SER A 168 4.62 -10.07 7.74
N ALA A 169 3.32 -10.24 8.01
CA ALA A 169 2.78 -11.10 9.06
C ALA A 169 2.37 -12.51 8.57
N LEU A 170 2.74 -12.88 7.33
CA LEU A 170 2.34 -14.13 6.69
C LEU A 170 3.53 -15.06 6.47
N ASP A 171 3.25 -16.37 6.48
CA ASP A 171 4.22 -17.39 6.07
C ASP A 171 4.64 -17.21 4.61
N VAL A 172 5.86 -17.61 4.26
CA VAL A 172 6.48 -17.36 2.94
C VAL A 172 5.63 -17.85 1.77
N SER A 173 5.00 -19.04 1.88
CA SER A 173 4.13 -19.58 0.83
C SER A 173 2.88 -18.73 0.62
N ILE A 174 2.22 -18.35 1.72
CA ILE A 174 1.02 -17.51 1.69
C ILE A 174 1.36 -16.08 1.24
N GLN A 175 2.52 -15.58 1.63
CA GLN A 175 3.04 -14.29 1.15
C GLN A 175 3.10 -14.26 -0.38
N ALA A 176 3.71 -15.27 -1.01
CA ALA A 176 3.81 -15.35 -2.47
C ALA A 176 2.44 -15.35 -3.15
N GLU A 177 1.47 -16.10 -2.61
CA GLU A 177 0.09 -16.11 -3.13
C GLU A 177 -0.57 -14.73 -3.08
N VAL A 178 -0.45 -14.00 -1.95
CA VAL A 178 -1.04 -12.67 -1.78
C VAL A 178 -0.35 -11.63 -2.67
N LEU A 179 0.97 -11.72 -2.85
CA LEU A 179 1.70 -10.83 -3.76
C LEU A 179 1.29 -11.06 -5.22
N ASN A 180 1.17 -12.31 -5.65
CA ASN A 180 0.71 -12.64 -7.02
C ASN A 180 -0.74 -12.17 -7.25
N LEU A 181 -1.61 -12.31 -6.24
CA LEU A 181 -2.96 -11.77 -6.27
C LEU A 181 -2.94 -10.25 -6.50
N LEU A 182 -2.14 -9.49 -5.73
CA LEU A 182 -2.02 -8.04 -5.87
C LEU A 182 -1.48 -7.63 -7.25
N VAL A 183 -0.50 -8.37 -7.80
CA VAL A 183 0.01 -8.14 -9.17
C VAL A 183 -1.08 -8.33 -10.21
N GLY A 184 -1.89 -9.40 -10.09
CA GLY A 184 -3.04 -9.67 -10.96
C GLY A 184 -4.07 -8.55 -10.92
N LEU A 185 -4.52 -8.20 -9.71
CA LEU A 185 -5.50 -7.14 -9.46
C LEU A 185 -5.06 -5.77 -10.03
N ARG A 186 -3.77 -5.43 -9.88
CA ARG A 186 -3.24 -4.19 -10.46
C ARG A 186 -3.40 -4.16 -11.98
N LYS A 187 -3.03 -5.25 -12.65
CA LYS A 187 -3.10 -5.34 -14.13
C LYS A 187 -4.55 -5.29 -14.61
N GLU A 188 -5.43 -6.07 -13.99
CA GLU A 188 -6.84 -6.19 -14.39
C GLU A 188 -7.62 -4.90 -14.20
N ARG A 189 -7.42 -4.22 -13.06
CA ARG A 189 -8.12 -2.99 -12.69
C ARG A 189 -7.35 -1.70 -13.03
N ARG A 190 -6.12 -1.80 -13.53
CA ARG A 190 -5.19 -0.66 -13.79
C ARG A 190 -4.97 0.19 -12.55
N LEU A 191 -4.82 -0.46 -11.40
CA LEU A 191 -4.61 0.23 -10.12
C LEU A 191 -3.21 0.86 -10.05
N THR A 192 -3.12 2.02 -9.45
CA THR A 192 -1.85 2.63 -9.06
C THR A 192 -1.51 2.16 -7.64
N TYR A 193 -0.29 1.63 -7.43
CA TYR A 193 0.15 1.18 -6.12
C TYR A 193 1.28 2.05 -5.56
N ILE A 194 1.24 2.30 -4.24
CA ILE A 194 2.43 2.59 -3.46
C ILE A 194 2.60 1.46 -2.45
N LEU A 195 3.71 0.76 -2.53
CA LEU A 195 4.07 -0.36 -1.66
C LEU A 195 5.18 0.05 -0.70
N VAL A 196 4.93 -0.05 0.58
CA VAL A 196 5.98 -0.03 1.61
C VAL A 196 6.38 -1.46 1.92
N SER A 197 7.68 -1.73 1.86
CA SER A 197 8.26 -2.99 2.31
C SER A 197 9.70 -2.78 2.76
N HIS A 198 10.15 -3.60 3.69
CA HIS A 198 11.57 -3.74 4.04
C HIS A 198 12.23 -4.91 3.28
N ASP A 199 11.45 -5.78 2.61
CA ASP A 199 11.94 -6.86 1.75
C ASP A 199 12.09 -6.38 0.30
N LEU A 200 13.34 -6.22 -0.15
CA LEU A 200 13.67 -5.79 -1.50
C LEU A 200 13.25 -6.81 -2.57
N ALA A 201 13.13 -8.11 -2.24
CA ALA A 201 12.65 -9.10 -3.18
C ALA A 201 11.15 -8.93 -3.47
N VAL A 202 10.37 -8.57 -2.44
CA VAL A 202 8.95 -8.21 -2.59
C VAL A 202 8.82 -6.99 -3.49
N VAL A 203 9.65 -5.96 -3.29
CA VAL A 203 9.61 -4.73 -4.09
C VAL A 203 10.05 -4.99 -5.54
N ALA A 204 11.10 -5.77 -5.76
CA ALA A 204 11.54 -6.15 -7.10
C ALA A 204 10.48 -6.95 -7.88
N HIS A 205 9.67 -7.74 -7.19
CA HIS A 205 8.57 -8.51 -7.78
C HIS A 205 7.34 -7.63 -8.09
N MET A 206 7.03 -6.69 -7.21
CA MET A 206 5.77 -5.93 -7.23
C MET A 206 5.87 -4.59 -7.97
N CYS A 207 7.03 -3.92 -7.94
CA CYS A 207 7.18 -2.52 -8.33
C CYS A 207 7.98 -2.37 -9.61
N GLU A 208 7.71 -1.30 -10.37
CA GLU A 208 8.47 -0.89 -11.55
C GLU A 208 9.61 0.07 -11.17
N ARG A 209 9.35 0.96 -10.22
CA ARG A 209 10.31 1.91 -9.64
C ARG A 209 10.20 1.92 -8.12
N LEU A 210 11.25 2.36 -7.47
CA LEU A 210 11.29 2.49 -6.02
C LEU A 210 12.12 3.69 -5.57
N LEU A 211 11.79 4.21 -4.40
CA LEU A 211 12.54 5.23 -3.69
C LEU A 211 13.11 4.63 -2.40
N VAL A 212 14.43 4.70 -2.26
CA VAL A 212 15.13 4.33 -1.03
C VAL A 212 15.07 5.50 -0.05
N MET A 213 14.58 5.25 1.15
CA MET A 213 14.43 6.25 2.22
C MET A 213 15.37 5.97 3.38
N GLN A 214 16.07 7.00 3.84
CA GLN A 214 16.90 6.97 5.04
C GLN A 214 16.69 8.23 5.87
N PHE A 215 16.49 8.10 7.19
CA PHE A 215 16.30 9.21 8.13
C PHE A 215 15.29 10.28 7.69
N GLY A 216 14.18 9.82 7.08
CA GLY A 216 13.10 10.68 6.60
C GLY A 216 13.33 11.32 5.23
N ARG A 217 14.43 11.05 4.55
CA ARG A 217 14.77 11.60 3.23
C ARG A 217 14.73 10.51 2.16
N GLY A 218 14.41 10.88 0.94
CA GLY A 218 14.69 10.06 -0.24
C GLY A 218 16.17 10.16 -0.58
N VAL A 219 16.85 9.02 -0.69
CA VAL A 219 18.30 8.95 -0.96
C VAL A 219 18.60 8.56 -2.38
N GLU A 220 17.76 7.66 -2.95
CA GLU A 220 17.94 7.19 -4.31
C GLU A 220 16.61 6.69 -4.87
N GLU A 221 16.32 7.10 -6.08
CA GLU A 221 15.23 6.53 -6.87
C GLU A 221 15.80 5.66 -7.98
N MET A 222 15.27 4.45 -8.14
CA MET A 222 15.76 3.52 -9.15
C MET A 222 14.64 2.67 -9.74
N SER A 223 14.92 2.02 -10.87
CA SER A 223 14.03 1.01 -11.44
C SER A 223 14.18 -0.34 -10.72
N ALA A 224 13.14 -1.18 -10.76
CA ALA A 224 13.26 -2.57 -10.30
C ALA A 224 14.34 -3.35 -11.09
N GLN A 225 14.60 -2.98 -12.33
CA GLN A 225 15.68 -3.56 -13.15
C GLN A 225 17.08 -3.22 -12.58
N THR A 226 17.31 -1.96 -12.18
CA THR A 226 18.55 -1.52 -11.52
C THR A 226 18.74 -2.27 -10.20
N LEU A 227 17.66 -2.44 -9.41
CA LEU A 227 17.69 -3.24 -8.19
C LEU A 227 18.05 -4.71 -8.48
N ALA A 228 17.43 -5.32 -9.48
CA ALA A 228 17.69 -6.72 -9.88
C ALA A 228 19.10 -6.90 -10.44
N ALA A 229 19.64 -5.90 -11.14
CA ALA A 229 21.02 -5.88 -11.64
C ALA A 229 22.07 -5.62 -10.55
N ARG A 230 21.63 -5.32 -9.30
CA ARG A 230 22.49 -5.01 -8.14
C ARG A 230 23.39 -3.80 -8.34
N ASP A 231 22.90 -2.80 -9.05
CA ASP A 231 23.65 -1.58 -9.40
C ASP A 231 23.07 -0.29 -8.77
N PRO A 232 22.82 -0.25 -7.42
CA PRO A 232 22.45 0.99 -6.78
C PRO A 232 23.65 1.95 -6.68
N GLN A 233 23.36 3.24 -6.81
CA GLN A 233 24.41 4.26 -6.91
C GLN A 233 24.88 4.75 -5.54
N THR A 234 23.99 4.77 -4.54
CA THR A 234 24.33 5.26 -3.20
C THR A 234 24.92 4.15 -2.31
N ALA A 235 25.81 4.54 -1.40
CA ALA A 235 26.39 3.61 -0.41
C ALA A 235 25.29 2.96 0.45
N TYR A 236 24.29 3.72 0.85
CA TYR A 236 23.19 3.21 1.67
C TYR A 236 22.31 2.19 0.93
N ALA A 237 21.98 2.46 -0.32
CA ALA A 237 21.19 1.50 -1.10
C ALA A 237 21.96 0.19 -1.34
N ARG A 238 23.29 0.25 -1.56
CA ARG A 238 24.16 -0.93 -1.60
C ARG A 238 24.18 -1.71 -0.29
N GLN A 239 24.30 -1.00 0.83
CA GLN A 239 24.25 -1.60 2.16
C GLN A 239 22.91 -2.30 2.42
N LEU A 240 21.79 -1.65 2.09
CA LEU A 240 20.44 -2.20 2.23
C LEU A 240 20.25 -3.48 1.41
N LEU A 241 20.77 -3.48 0.16
CA LEU A 241 20.74 -4.66 -0.71
C LEU A 241 21.55 -5.81 -0.12
N THR A 242 22.77 -5.56 0.35
CA THR A 242 23.63 -6.58 0.96
C THR A 242 22.98 -7.16 2.23
N ALA A 243 22.40 -6.32 3.09
CA ALA A 243 21.72 -6.75 4.30
C ALA A 243 20.51 -7.66 4.00
N SER A 244 19.74 -7.37 2.94
CA SER A 244 18.59 -8.18 2.54
C SER A 244 18.97 -9.60 2.07
N GLU A 245 20.20 -9.80 1.62
CA GLU A 245 20.73 -11.10 1.16
C GLU A 245 21.27 -11.97 2.32
N GLY A 246 21.82 -11.33 3.34
CA GLY A 246 22.36 -12.02 4.52
C GLY A 246 21.30 -12.80 5.30
N PHE A 247 20.06 -12.37 5.29
CA PHE A 247 18.93 -13.07 5.91
C PHE A 247 18.46 -14.34 5.17
N LYS A 248 18.88 -14.55 3.91
CA LYS A 248 18.50 -15.74 3.10
C LYS A 248 19.46 -16.91 3.22
N ARG A 249 20.57 -16.78 3.95
CA ARG A 249 21.61 -17.83 4.10
C ARG A 249 21.68 -18.49 5.48
N GLY A 250 20.68 -18.28 6.33
CA GLY A 250 20.58 -18.93 7.64
C GLY A 250 19.50 -20.00 7.68
#